data_8fef5f03a4bfe4bef40762c1598f0314
#
_entry.id   8fef5f03a4bfe4bef40762c1598f0314
#
_cell.length_a   1.000
_cell.length_b   1.000
_cell.length_c   1.000
_cell.angle_alpha   90.00
_cell.angle_beta   90.00
_cell.angle_gamma   90.00
#
_symmetry.space_group_name_H-M   'P 1'
#
loop_
_entity.id
_entity.type
_entity.pdbx_description
1 polymer ?
#
loop_
_entity_poly.entity_id
_entity_poly.type
_entity_poly.pdbx_seq_one_letter_code
_entity_poly.pdbx_strand_id
1 'polypeptide(L)'
;MRELVAYAAQYHVQVVPEIEMPGHEVAAIHVFPKLTCGEKQVPIRTTCGVSDNLLCPGSEFTYEFLGNVFRELADIFPSPYIHLGGDEAGHPALDCWTNCDNCKALKKRLGITTTDRSENWRLQQYLFDRMIDTLRTKYGKTPMFWYETDFKKIQSGCVTFSWRHGLTKQALEAAVANNAKIMLCPGEHCYLDYPMAAGDMPEINWGMPVISLKQSYELDPSWGMGKDFEKNNLFGVAGTLWSECINSPERIYYQAYPRAL
;
A
#
# COMPACT_ATOMS: atom_id res chain seq x y z
N MET A 1 -18.77 -9.39 -2.90
CA MET A 1 -18.29 -8.01 -3.13
C MET A 1 -19.36 -7.07 -3.66
N ARG A 2 -20.14 -7.39 -4.71
CA ARG A 2 -21.22 -6.50 -5.22
C ARG A 2 -22.27 -6.16 -4.15
N GLU A 3 -22.66 -7.11 -3.31
CA GLU A 3 -23.57 -6.87 -2.19
C GLU A 3 -22.98 -5.90 -1.17
N LEU A 4 -21.70 -6.03 -0.83
CA LEU A 4 -21.00 -5.10 0.05
C LEU A 4 -20.98 -3.68 -0.53
N VAL A 5 -20.67 -3.54 -1.82
CA VAL A 5 -20.68 -2.25 -2.52
C VAL A 5 -22.08 -1.62 -2.49
N ALA A 6 -23.12 -2.41 -2.78
CA ALA A 6 -24.51 -1.95 -2.74
C ALA A 6 -24.95 -1.55 -1.33
N TYR A 7 -24.53 -2.30 -0.31
CA TYR A 7 -24.81 -1.98 1.09
C TYR A 7 -24.13 -0.68 1.51
N ALA A 8 -22.83 -0.54 1.24
CA ALA A 8 -22.05 0.66 1.57
C ALA A 8 -22.64 1.93 0.91
N ALA A 9 -23.11 1.81 -0.33
CA ALA A 9 -23.72 2.92 -1.06
C ALA A 9 -24.97 3.49 -0.37
N GLN A 10 -25.72 2.66 0.37
CA GLN A 10 -26.90 3.12 1.13
C GLN A 10 -26.51 4.09 2.27
N TYR A 11 -25.28 4.00 2.73
CA TYR A 11 -24.70 4.85 3.77
C TYR A 11 -23.77 5.93 3.22
N HIS A 12 -23.78 6.15 1.90
CA HIS A 12 -22.87 7.09 1.22
C HIS A 12 -21.39 6.78 1.43
N VAL A 13 -21.06 5.50 1.66
CA VAL A 13 -19.70 5.01 1.81
C VAL A 13 -19.22 4.42 0.48
N GLN A 14 -18.07 4.87 0.02
CA GLN A 14 -17.43 4.35 -1.18
C GLN A 14 -16.43 3.25 -0.80
N VAL A 15 -16.59 2.07 -1.38
CA VAL A 15 -15.62 0.98 -1.20
C VAL A 15 -14.53 1.11 -2.24
N VAL A 16 -13.29 1.25 -1.79
CA VAL A 16 -12.09 1.29 -2.63
C VAL A 16 -11.35 -0.04 -2.44
N PRO A 17 -11.18 -0.85 -3.51
CA PRO A 17 -10.41 -2.08 -3.40
C PRO A 17 -8.92 -1.80 -3.36
N GLU A 18 -8.18 -2.60 -2.56
CA GLU A 18 -6.74 -2.63 -2.52
C GLU A 18 -6.24 -3.99 -2.98
N ILE A 19 -5.29 -3.98 -3.90
CA ILE A 19 -4.54 -5.16 -4.36
C ILE A 19 -3.07 -4.85 -4.21
N GLU A 20 -2.44 -5.62 -3.35
CA GLU A 20 -1.03 -5.45 -3.07
C GLU A 20 -0.13 -5.75 -4.26
N MET A 21 0.94 -4.97 -4.38
CA MET A 21 2.05 -5.21 -5.30
C MET A 21 3.26 -4.34 -4.94
N PRO A 22 4.48 -4.85 -5.06
CA PRO A 22 4.86 -6.22 -5.36
C PRO A 22 4.95 -7.12 -4.13
N GLY A 23 4.80 -6.57 -2.93
CA GLY A 23 4.83 -7.28 -1.65
C GLY A 23 3.48 -7.87 -1.25
N HIS A 24 3.43 -8.51 -0.08
CA HIS A 24 2.22 -9.04 0.57
C HIS A 24 1.35 -10.01 -0.25
N GLU A 25 1.90 -10.55 -1.35
CA GLU A 25 1.23 -11.39 -2.36
C GLU A 25 1.53 -12.89 -2.22
N VAL A 26 2.00 -13.36 -1.06
CA VAL A 26 2.37 -14.77 -0.87
C VAL A 26 1.21 -15.73 -1.15
N ALA A 27 -0.02 -15.34 -0.86
CA ALA A 27 -1.20 -16.16 -1.15
C ALA A 27 -1.40 -16.36 -2.66
N ALA A 28 -1.29 -15.28 -3.45
CA ALA A 28 -1.38 -15.37 -4.91
C ALA A 28 -0.18 -16.12 -5.49
N ILE A 29 1.02 -15.89 -4.99
CA ILE A 29 2.25 -16.59 -5.40
C ILE A 29 2.16 -18.10 -5.10
N HIS A 30 1.55 -18.49 -3.98
CA HIS A 30 1.33 -19.90 -3.66
C HIS A 30 0.51 -20.62 -4.74
N VAL A 31 -0.54 -19.96 -5.23
CA VAL A 31 -1.43 -20.50 -6.26
C VAL A 31 -0.80 -20.41 -7.65
N PHE A 32 -0.08 -19.32 -7.92
CA PHE A 32 0.54 -19.02 -9.20
C PHE A 32 2.05 -18.77 -9.05
N PRO A 33 2.89 -19.82 -8.96
CA PRO A 33 4.33 -19.67 -8.75
C PRO A 33 5.05 -18.82 -9.80
N LYS A 34 4.50 -18.69 -10.99
CA LYS A 34 5.01 -17.83 -12.07
C LYS A 34 5.00 -16.34 -11.73
N LEU A 35 4.30 -15.94 -10.68
CA LEU A 35 4.27 -14.55 -10.21
C LEU A 35 5.57 -14.13 -9.52
N THR A 36 6.31 -15.07 -8.91
CA THR A 36 7.54 -14.73 -8.19
C THR A 36 8.80 -15.08 -8.96
N CYS A 37 9.92 -14.55 -8.51
CA CYS A 37 11.23 -14.81 -9.08
C CYS A 37 11.62 -16.29 -8.96
N GLY A 38 12.07 -16.86 -10.09
CA GLY A 38 12.46 -18.26 -10.18
C GLY A 38 11.27 -19.24 -10.24
N GLU A 39 10.03 -18.76 -10.31
CA GLU A 39 8.81 -19.56 -10.48
C GLU A 39 8.69 -20.73 -9.49
N LYS A 40 9.25 -20.56 -8.29
CA LYS A 40 9.30 -21.61 -7.26
C LYS A 40 8.00 -21.65 -6.45
N GLN A 41 7.59 -22.87 -6.08
CA GLN A 41 6.48 -23.06 -5.15
C GLN A 41 6.82 -22.45 -3.79
N VAL A 42 5.96 -21.56 -3.31
CA VAL A 42 6.07 -20.92 -2.01
C VAL A 42 4.96 -21.47 -1.10
N PRO A 43 5.25 -21.92 0.12
CA PRO A 43 4.20 -22.35 1.05
C PRO A 43 3.31 -21.18 1.48
N ILE A 44 2.06 -21.48 1.81
CA ILE A 44 1.16 -20.49 2.44
C ILE A 44 1.80 -20.04 3.76
N ARG A 45 1.83 -18.72 3.95
CA ARG A 45 2.38 -18.13 5.14
C ARG A 45 1.36 -18.17 6.28
N THR A 46 1.82 -18.54 7.46
CA THR A 46 1.02 -18.63 8.70
C THR A 46 1.52 -17.68 9.80
N THR A 47 2.47 -16.84 9.46
CA THR A 47 3.07 -15.85 10.38
C THR A 47 2.91 -14.45 9.81
N CYS A 48 2.74 -13.45 10.67
CA CYS A 48 2.72 -12.04 10.27
C CYS A 48 4.10 -11.54 9.80
N GLY A 49 4.14 -10.31 9.27
CA GLY A 49 5.34 -9.60 8.84
C GLY A 49 5.63 -9.70 7.33
N VAL A 50 6.79 -9.21 6.91
CA VAL A 50 7.20 -9.09 5.50
C VAL A 50 7.75 -10.41 4.94
N SER A 51 7.55 -10.67 3.66
CA SER A 51 8.08 -11.84 2.94
C SER A 51 9.03 -11.41 1.83
N ASP A 52 10.10 -12.17 1.61
CA ASP A 52 11.02 -12.00 0.49
C ASP A 52 10.48 -12.51 -0.86
N ASN A 53 9.29 -13.12 -0.86
CA ASN A 53 8.63 -13.57 -2.06
C ASN A 53 7.75 -12.44 -2.62
N LEU A 54 8.33 -11.65 -3.51
CA LEU A 54 7.67 -10.54 -4.18
C LEU A 54 7.20 -10.95 -5.58
N LEU A 55 6.25 -10.22 -6.15
CA LEU A 55 5.94 -10.30 -7.57
C LEU A 55 7.20 -9.98 -8.40
N CYS A 56 7.38 -10.68 -9.52
CA CYS A 56 8.51 -10.49 -10.40
C CYS A 56 8.23 -9.38 -11.44
N PRO A 57 8.84 -8.19 -11.34
CA PRO A 57 8.61 -7.11 -12.31
C PRO A 57 9.15 -7.41 -13.71
N GLY A 58 10.06 -8.39 -13.82
CA GLY A 58 10.61 -8.83 -15.10
C GLY A 58 9.75 -9.86 -15.83
N SER A 59 8.71 -10.41 -15.19
CA SER A 59 7.81 -11.41 -15.77
C SER A 59 6.58 -10.76 -16.39
N GLU A 60 6.31 -11.01 -17.67
CA GLU A 60 5.07 -10.53 -18.31
C GLU A 60 3.82 -11.21 -17.74
N PHE A 61 3.93 -12.42 -17.19
CA PHE A 61 2.84 -13.08 -16.48
C PHE A 61 2.31 -12.26 -15.30
N THR A 62 3.19 -11.54 -14.59
CA THR A 62 2.80 -10.62 -13.51
C THR A 62 1.80 -9.57 -14.02
N TYR A 63 2.06 -8.98 -15.19
CA TYR A 63 1.19 -7.94 -15.75
C TYR A 63 -0.10 -8.50 -16.34
N GLU A 64 -0.05 -9.70 -16.90
CA GLU A 64 -1.25 -10.42 -17.36
C GLU A 64 -2.17 -10.73 -16.18
N PHE A 65 -1.62 -11.26 -15.10
CA PHE A 65 -2.35 -11.57 -13.87
C PHE A 65 -3.00 -10.31 -13.28
N LEU A 66 -2.20 -9.28 -12.99
CA LEU A 66 -2.69 -8.01 -12.43
C LEU A 66 -3.71 -7.33 -13.35
N GLY A 67 -3.49 -7.38 -14.67
CA GLY A 67 -4.43 -6.85 -15.63
C GLY A 67 -5.79 -7.54 -15.62
N ASN A 68 -5.82 -8.86 -15.40
CA ASN A 68 -7.05 -9.62 -15.22
C ASN A 68 -7.76 -9.28 -13.91
N VAL A 69 -6.99 -9.17 -12.81
CA VAL A 69 -7.53 -8.73 -11.50
C VAL A 69 -8.16 -7.34 -11.62
N PHE A 70 -7.46 -6.37 -12.21
CA PHE A 70 -7.98 -5.01 -12.36
C PHE A 70 -9.21 -4.92 -13.24
N ARG A 71 -9.33 -5.78 -14.26
CA ARG A 71 -10.55 -5.85 -15.07
C ARG A 71 -11.75 -6.25 -14.22
N GLU A 72 -11.61 -7.26 -13.36
CA GLU A 72 -12.68 -7.71 -12.48
C GLU A 72 -13.01 -6.66 -11.42
N LEU A 73 -11.99 -6.02 -10.82
CA LEU A 73 -12.22 -4.97 -9.83
C LEU A 73 -12.91 -3.76 -10.44
N ALA A 74 -12.53 -3.35 -11.64
CA ALA A 74 -13.17 -2.22 -12.33
C ALA A 74 -14.65 -2.47 -12.64
N ASP A 75 -15.04 -3.73 -12.86
CA ASP A 75 -16.41 -4.16 -13.07
C ASP A 75 -17.22 -4.25 -11.77
N ILE A 76 -16.59 -4.62 -10.66
CA ILE A 76 -17.23 -4.80 -9.36
C ILE A 76 -17.35 -3.48 -8.60
N PHE A 77 -16.31 -2.66 -8.60
CA PHE A 77 -16.20 -1.46 -7.77
C PHE A 77 -16.41 -0.18 -8.59
N PRO A 78 -17.51 0.54 -8.39
CA PRO A 78 -17.79 1.81 -9.10
C PRO A 78 -16.87 2.95 -8.65
N SER A 79 -16.15 2.81 -7.55
CA SER A 79 -15.17 3.77 -7.08
C SER A 79 -14.26 4.25 -8.21
N PRO A 80 -13.99 5.57 -8.35
CA PRO A 80 -12.99 6.07 -9.28
C PRO A 80 -11.55 5.72 -8.86
N TYR A 81 -11.37 5.11 -7.70
CA TYR A 81 -10.07 4.78 -7.11
C TYR A 81 -9.84 3.27 -7.04
N ILE A 82 -8.58 2.85 -7.22
CA ILE A 82 -8.07 1.52 -6.88
C ILE A 82 -6.73 1.71 -6.20
N HIS A 83 -6.53 1.04 -5.05
CA HIS A 83 -5.30 1.08 -4.30
C HIS A 83 -4.39 -0.07 -4.72
N LEU A 84 -3.10 0.22 -4.94
CA LEU A 84 -2.09 -0.68 -5.49
C LEU A 84 -1.14 -1.26 -4.43
N GLY A 85 -1.41 -0.98 -3.14
CA GLY A 85 -0.47 -1.31 -2.09
C GLY A 85 0.86 -0.57 -2.24
N GLY A 86 1.97 -1.28 -2.27
CA GLY A 86 3.29 -0.74 -2.60
C GLY A 86 4.25 -0.65 -1.45
N ASP A 87 3.77 -0.95 -0.26
CA ASP A 87 4.55 -0.90 0.96
C ASP A 87 5.51 -2.08 1.09
N GLU A 88 6.56 -1.84 1.83
CA GLU A 88 7.54 -2.81 2.33
C GLU A 88 8.32 -3.62 1.28
N ALA A 89 8.16 -3.35 0.00
CA ALA A 89 8.93 -4.05 -1.04
C ALA A 89 10.41 -3.65 -1.08
N GLY A 90 10.75 -2.45 -0.61
CA GLY A 90 12.12 -1.97 -0.45
C GLY A 90 12.81 -2.41 0.84
N HIS A 91 12.17 -3.26 1.66
CA HIS A 91 12.73 -3.69 2.94
C HIS A 91 14.14 -4.28 2.77
N PRO A 92 15.12 -3.92 3.64
CA PRO A 92 16.50 -4.36 3.49
C PRO A 92 16.73 -5.87 3.42
N ALA A 93 15.81 -6.68 3.97
CA ALA A 93 15.90 -8.13 3.92
C ALA A 93 15.38 -8.75 2.61
N LEU A 94 14.68 -7.96 1.76
CA LEU A 94 14.03 -8.47 0.55
C LEU A 94 14.94 -8.28 -0.66
N ASP A 95 15.39 -9.36 -1.29
CA ASP A 95 16.31 -9.31 -2.44
C ASP A 95 16.06 -10.38 -3.51
N CYS A 96 14.81 -10.81 -3.69
CA CYS A 96 14.51 -11.82 -4.69
C CYS A 96 14.78 -11.35 -6.14
N TRP A 97 14.83 -10.05 -6.39
CA TRP A 97 15.00 -9.48 -7.73
C TRP A 97 16.45 -9.45 -8.23
N THR A 98 17.43 -9.37 -7.33
CA THR A 98 18.85 -9.24 -7.70
C THR A 98 19.34 -10.45 -8.49
N ASN A 99 18.95 -11.66 -8.11
CA ASN A 99 19.42 -12.89 -8.74
C ASN A 99 18.47 -13.46 -9.80
N CYS A 100 17.30 -12.88 -9.99
CA CYS A 100 16.31 -13.32 -10.96
C CYS A 100 16.71 -12.93 -12.40
N ASP A 101 16.71 -13.88 -13.32
CA ASP A 101 17.13 -13.62 -14.72
C ASP A 101 16.16 -12.69 -15.45
N ASN A 102 14.83 -12.79 -15.18
CA ASN A 102 13.84 -11.87 -15.73
C ASN A 102 14.08 -10.43 -15.23
N CYS A 103 14.38 -10.28 -13.93
CA CYS A 103 14.71 -8.96 -13.36
C CYS A 103 16.03 -8.41 -13.87
N LYS A 104 17.06 -9.25 -14.07
CA LYS A 104 18.32 -8.85 -14.72
C LYS A 104 18.10 -8.37 -16.16
N ALA A 105 17.27 -9.09 -16.92
CA ALA A 105 16.90 -8.68 -18.27
C ALA A 105 16.14 -7.32 -18.25
N LEU A 106 15.23 -7.12 -17.30
CA LEU A 106 14.55 -5.85 -17.11
C LEU A 106 15.53 -4.73 -16.72
N LYS A 107 16.43 -4.97 -15.75
CA LYS A 107 17.50 -4.01 -15.40
C LYS A 107 18.26 -3.56 -16.64
N LYS A 108 18.68 -4.50 -17.49
CA LYS A 108 19.40 -4.18 -18.75
C LYS A 108 18.56 -3.29 -19.66
N ARG A 109 17.27 -3.57 -19.84
CA ARG A 109 16.36 -2.72 -20.64
C ARG A 109 16.21 -1.31 -20.07
N LEU A 110 16.23 -1.17 -18.75
CA LEU A 110 16.12 0.11 -18.04
C LEU A 110 17.44 0.87 -17.92
N GLY A 111 18.54 0.33 -18.47
CA GLY A 111 19.86 0.92 -18.35
C GLY A 111 20.40 0.92 -16.91
N ILE A 112 19.98 -0.04 -16.09
CA ILE A 112 20.50 -0.24 -14.73
C ILE A 112 21.74 -1.12 -14.84
N THR A 113 22.88 -0.59 -14.41
CA THR A 113 24.19 -1.27 -14.51
C THR A 113 24.62 -1.96 -13.22
N THR A 114 23.97 -1.64 -12.10
CA THR A 114 24.26 -2.26 -10.80
C THR A 114 23.85 -3.73 -10.79
N THR A 115 24.72 -4.57 -10.23
CA THR A 115 24.47 -6.00 -10.06
C THR A 115 23.87 -6.33 -8.70
N ASP A 116 23.92 -5.38 -7.77
CA ASP A 116 23.35 -5.47 -6.44
C ASP A 116 21.90 -4.94 -6.37
N ARG A 117 21.39 -4.82 -5.16
CA ARG A 117 20.02 -4.37 -4.88
C ARG A 117 19.82 -2.84 -4.86
N SER A 118 20.89 -2.04 -4.94
CA SER A 118 20.85 -0.59 -4.68
C SER A 118 19.87 0.17 -5.57
N GLU A 119 19.61 -0.34 -6.78
CA GLU A 119 18.64 0.23 -7.72
C GLU A 119 17.38 -0.64 -7.94
N ASN A 120 17.10 -1.62 -7.06
CA ASN A 120 15.90 -2.46 -7.18
C ASN A 120 14.59 -1.65 -7.08
N TRP A 121 14.61 -0.48 -6.41
CA TRP A 121 13.49 0.45 -6.39
C TRP A 121 13.02 0.85 -7.81
N ARG A 122 13.91 0.87 -8.81
CA ARG A 122 13.55 1.16 -10.21
C ARG A 122 12.73 0.05 -10.85
N LEU A 123 12.85 -1.18 -10.37
CA LEU A 123 12.02 -2.29 -10.80
C LEU A 123 10.59 -2.15 -10.24
N GLN A 124 10.46 -1.74 -8.98
CA GLN A 124 9.17 -1.42 -8.39
C GLN A 124 8.52 -0.23 -9.09
N GLN A 125 9.29 0.84 -9.34
CA GLN A 125 8.80 2.00 -10.09
C GLN A 125 8.29 1.59 -11.48
N TYR A 126 9.00 0.74 -12.20
CA TYR A 126 8.58 0.24 -13.52
C TYR A 126 7.27 -0.56 -13.43
N LEU A 127 7.12 -1.44 -12.41
CA LEU A 127 5.88 -2.16 -12.18
C LEU A 127 4.73 -1.18 -11.96
N PHE A 128 4.91 -0.23 -11.07
CA PHE A 128 3.90 0.78 -10.74
C PHE A 128 3.53 1.63 -11.95
N ASP A 129 4.51 2.13 -12.68
CA ASP A 129 4.26 2.95 -13.88
C ASP A 129 3.37 2.19 -14.88
N ARG A 130 3.65 0.91 -15.15
CA ARG A 130 2.83 0.08 -16.05
C ARG A 130 1.41 -0.13 -15.53
N MET A 131 1.25 -0.37 -14.22
CA MET A 131 -0.07 -0.63 -13.65
C MET A 131 -0.90 0.65 -13.51
N ILE A 132 -0.27 1.77 -13.15
CA ILE A 132 -0.90 3.09 -13.16
C ILE A 132 -1.41 3.44 -14.54
N ASP A 133 -0.59 3.25 -15.58
CA ASP A 133 -0.99 3.50 -16.97
C ASP A 133 -2.16 2.60 -17.38
N THR A 134 -2.12 1.32 -16.99
CA THR A 134 -3.21 0.38 -17.26
C THR A 134 -4.52 0.83 -16.59
N LEU A 135 -4.49 1.20 -15.32
CA LEU A 135 -5.67 1.67 -14.60
C LEU A 135 -6.27 2.93 -15.23
N ARG A 136 -5.43 3.89 -15.60
CA ARG A 136 -5.88 5.15 -16.21
C ARG A 136 -6.42 4.96 -17.61
N THR A 137 -5.67 4.27 -18.47
CA THR A 137 -6.01 4.20 -19.90
C THR A 137 -7.13 3.20 -20.20
N LYS A 138 -7.18 2.08 -19.50
CA LYS A 138 -8.18 1.04 -19.75
C LYS A 138 -9.46 1.20 -18.92
N TYR A 139 -9.34 1.73 -17.70
CA TYR A 139 -10.45 1.72 -16.76
C TYR A 139 -10.84 3.10 -16.24
N GLY A 140 -10.10 4.17 -16.58
CA GLY A 140 -10.36 5.53 -16.11
C GLY A 140 -10.26 5.69 -14.60
N LYS A 141 -9.49 4.81 -13.92
CA LYS A 141 -9.34 4.81 -12.46
C LYS A 141 -8.15 5.66 -12.03
N THR A 142 -8.28 6.31 -10.89
CA THR A 142 -7.18 7.03 -10.22
C THR A 142 -6.45 6.05 -9.29
N PRO A 143 -5.14 5.84 -9.49
CA PRO A 143 -4.37 4.97 -8.63
C PRO A 143 -4.11 5.58 -7.26
N MET A 144 -4.18 4.75 -6.22
CA MET A 144 -3.75 5.04 -4.86
C MET A 144 -2.64 4.07 -4.46
N PHE A 145 -1.73 4.47 -3.55
CA PHE A 145 -0.68 3.58 -3.04
C PHE A 145 -0.01 4.13 -1.77
N TRP A 146 0.61 3.22 -1.01
CA TRP A 146 1.42 3.58 0.15
C TRP A 146 2.69 4.30 -0.27
N TYR A 147 2.98 5.45 0.34
CA TYR A 147 4.23 6.16 0.09
C TYR A 147 5.41 5.42 0.74
N GLU A 148 6.40 5.11 -0.08
CA GLU A 148 7.69 4.61 0.37
C GLU A 148 8.81 5.53 -0.10
N THR A 149 9.89 5.60 0.69
CA THR A 149 11.05 6.46 0.37
C THR A 149 11.76 6.07 -0.93
N ASP A 150 11.52 4.85 -1.38
CA ASP A 150 12.05 4.31 -2.62
C ASP A 150 11.31 4.79 -3.87
N PHE A 151 10.10 5.31 -3.74
CA PHE A 151 9.43 5.99 -4.85
C PHE A 151 10.07 7.34 -5.12
N LYS A 152 11.01 7.38 -6.07
CA LYS A 152 11.71 8.61 -6.46
C LYS A 152 10.87 9.51 -7.36
N LYS A 153 9.83 8.95 -7.97
CA LYS A 153 8.89 9.68 -8.82
C LYS A 153 7.47 9.19 -8.59
N ILE A 154 6.63 10.08 -8.08
CA ILE A 154 5.19 9.87 -8.00
C ILE A 154 4.56 10.40 -9.28
N GLN A 155 3.75 9.62 -9.98
CA GLN A 155 3.02 10.13 -11.14
C GLN A 155 1.96 11.15 -10.71
N SER A 156 1.91 12.30 -11.41
CA SER A 156 0.90 13.33 -11.15
C SER A 156 -0.52 12.77 -11.20
N GLY A 157 -1.38 13.27 -10.33
CA GLY A 157 -2.78 12.84 -10.24
C GLY A 157 -3.01 11.49 -9.55
N CYS A 158 -1.99 10.88 -8.94
CA CYS A 158 -2.16 9.77 -8.00
C CYS A 158 -2.53 10.28 -6.61
N VAL A 159 -2.98 9.37 -5.75
CA VAL A 159 -3.14 9.61 -4.31
C VAL A 159 -2.14 8.73 -3.57
N THR A 160 -1.27 9.32 -2.75
CA THR A 160 -0.33 8.58 -1.92
C THR A 160 -0.77 8.58 -0.48
N PHE A 161 -0.39 7.56 0.28
CA PHE A 161 -0.75 7.43 1.70
C PHE A 161 0.52 7.55 2.54
N SER A 162 0.57 8.52 3.46
CA SER A 162 1.66 8.62 4.43
C SER A 162 1.35 7.75 5.63
N TRP A 163 2.16 6.72 5.90
CA TRP A 163 1.89 5.77 6.98
C TRP A 163 3.05 5.59 7.96
N ARG A 164 4.28 5.68 7.48
CA ARG A 164 5.46 5.43 8.30
C ARG A 164 5.68 6.52 9.35
N HIS A 165 6.00 6.07 10.57
CA HIS A 165 6.40 6.95 11.67
C HIS A 165 7.56 7.86 11.27
N GLY A 166 7.43 9.15 11.58
CA GLY A 166 8.48 10.17 11.36
C GLY A 166 8.74 10.53 9.89
N LEU A 167 8.03 9.93 8.91
CA LEU A 167 8.24 10.18 7.49
C LEU A 167 7.11 10.98 6.82
N THR A 168 6.08 11.37 7.58
CA THR A 168 4.94 12.10 7.02
C THR A 168 5.36 13.36 6.28
N LYS A 169 6.23 14.18 6.85
CA LYS A 169 6.70 15.42 6.18
C LYS A 169 7.35 15.14 4.83
N GLN A 170 8.18 14.11 4.74
CA GLN A 170 8.81 13.71 3.49
C GLN A 170 7.77 13.26 2.45
N ALA A 171 6.75 12.51 2.87
CA ALA A 171 5.65 12.09 1.99
C ALA A 171 4.87 13.30 1.46
N LEU A 172 4.58 14.28 2.31
CA LEU A 172 3.92 15.55 1.94
C LEU A 172 4.73 16.32 0.89
N GLU A 173 6.01 16.52 1.15
CA GLU A 173 6.92 17.22 0.23
C GLU A 173 6.99 16.49 -1.14
N ALA A 174 7.04 15.17 -1.12
CA ALA A 174 7.03 14.37 -2.34
C ALA A 174 5.71 14.50 -3.13
N ALA A 175 4.56 14.49 -2.45
CA ALA A 175 3.26 14.68 -3.09
C ALA A 175 3.14 16.07 -3.74
N VAL A 176 3.53 17.12 -3.01
CA VAL A 176 3.52 18.51 -3.54
C VAL A 176 4.44 18.63 -4.76
N ALA A 177 5.67 18.13 -4.67
CA ALA A 177 6.65 18.21 -5.75
C ALA A 177 6.19 17.51 -7.05
N ASN A 178 5.34 16.50 -6.93
CA ASN A 178 4.85 15.69 -8.06
C ASN A 178 3.40 16.01 -8.47
N ASN A 179 2.79 17.05 -7.90
CA ASN A 179 1.38 17.37 -8.16
C ASN A 179 0.45 16.16 -7.92
N ALA A 180 0.70 15.45 -6.83
CA ALA A 180 -0.11 14.32 -6.35
C ALA A 180 -0.95 14.74 -5.15
N LYS A 181 -2.00 13.96 -4.84
CA LYS A 181 -2.75 14.08 -3.61
C LYS A 181 -2.15 13.19 -2.54
N ILE A 182 -2.41 13.51 -1.28
CA ILE A 182 -1.98 12.69 -0.15
C ILE A 182 -3.13 12.42 0.82
N MET A 183 -3.25 11.15 1.21
CA MET A 183 -4.05 10.70 2.33
C MET A 183 -3.15 10.60 3.56
N LEU A 184 -3.51 11.25 4.64
CA LEU A 184 -2.78 11.16 5.90
C LEU A 184 -3.26 9.95 6.70
N CYS A 185 -2.36 9.04 6.99
CA CYS A 185 -2.57 7.94 7.94
C CYS A 185 -1.29 7.64 8.73
N PRO A 186 -0.64 8.68 9.31
CA PRO A 186 0.62 8.49 10.02
C PRO A 186 0.44 7.52 11.18
N GLY A 187 1.38 6.57 11.30
CA GLY A 187 1.33 5.53 12.32
C GLY A 187 1.28 6.07 13.74
N GLU A 188 1.73 7.31 13.96
CA GLU A 188 1.68 8.00 15.25
C GLU A 188 0.27 8.38 15.71
N HIS A 189 -0.71 8.45 14.80
CA HIS A 189 -2.06 8.96 15.09
C HIS A 189 -3.17 8.04 14.56
N CYS A 190 -2.94 7.36 13.46
CA CYS A 190 -3.99 6.75 12.64
C CYS A 190 -4.02 5.23 12.67
N TYR A 191 -3.05 4.55 13.30
CA TYR A 191 -3.02 3.08 13.38
C TYR A 191 -3.92 2.61 14.51
N LEU A 192 -5.18 2.34 14.17
CA LEU A 192 -6.23 1.98 15.12
C LEU A 192 -6.09 0.54 15.64
N ASP A 193 -5.30 -0.30 14.99
CA ASP A 193 -4.91 -1.63 15.46
C ASP A 193 -3.90 -1.58 16.63
N TYR A 194 -3.24 -0.43 16.84
CA TYR A 194 -2.33 -0.23 17.95
C TYR A 194 -3.07 -0.06 19.29
N PRO A 195 -2.47 -0.47 20.43
CA PRO A 195 -3.10 -0.37 21.74
C PRO A 195 -3.48 1.06 22.09
N MET A 196 -4.63 1.23 22.75
CA MET A 196 -5.11 2.55 23.21
C MET A 196 -4.53 2.99 24.55
N ALA A 197 -4.09 2.05 25.36
CA ALA A 197 -3.54 2.28 26.69
C ALA A 197 -2.43 1.27 27.03
N ALA A 198 -1.62 1.61 28.01
CA ALA A 198 -0.64 0.70 28.57
C ALA A 198 -1.35 -0.54 29.14
N GLY A 199 -0.85 -1.73 28.82
CA GLY A 199 -1.46 -3.00 29.21
C GLY A 199 -2.54 -3.52 28.26
N ASP A 200 -2.99 -2.72 27.31
CA ASP A 200 -3.93 -3.13 26.26
C ASP A 200 -3.18 -3.71 25.04
N MET A 201 -2.25 -4.62 25.30
CA MET A 201 -1.41 -5.18 24.25
C MET A 201 -2.06 -6.42 23.63
N PRO A 202 -2.09 -6.53 22.29
CA PRO A 202 -2.48 -7.75 21.63
C PRO A 202 -1.47 -8.87 21.91
N GLU A 203 -1.88 -10.12 21.71
CA GLU A 203 -1.01 -11.30 21.88
C GLU A 203 0.20 -11.26 20.94
N ILE A 204 -0.01 -10.76 19.71
CA ILE A 204 1.06 -10.54 18.74
C ILE A 204 1.39 -9.05 18.76
N ASN A 205 2.62 -8.74 19.14
CA ASN A 205 3.09 -7.37 19.24
C ASN A 205 4.54 -7.27 18.76
N TRP A 206 4.76 -6.43 17.76
CA TRP A 206 6.09 -6.16 17.21
C TRP A 206 6.70 -4.85 17.72
N GLY A 207 6.33 -4.41 18.92
CA GLY A 207 6.76 -3.14 19.49
C GLY A 207 5.82 -1.98 19.16
N MET A 208 4.54 -2.27 18.96
CA MET A 208 3.49 -1.27 18.70
C MET A 208 3.47 -0.21 19.81
N PRO A 209 3.55 1.10 19.48
CA PRO A 209 3.34 2.15 20.46
C PRO A 209 1.88 2.22 20.89
N VAL A 210 1.64 2.81 22.06
CA VAL A 210 0.30 3.17 22.50
C VAL A 210 -0.15 4.41 21.73
N ILE A 211 -1.33 4.35 21.12
CA ILE A 211 -1.98 5.50 20.47
C ILE A 211 -3.29 5.78 21.20
N SER A 212 -3.25 6.73 22.11
CA SER A 212 -4.41 7.14 22.90
C SER A 212 -5.46 7.86 22.05
N LEU A 213 -6.72 7.90 22.52
CA LEU A 213 -7.78 8.71 21.91
C LEU A 213 -7.35 10.17 21.73
N LYS A 214 -6.69 10.74 22.73
CA LYS A 214 -6.17 12.11 22.66
C LYS A 214 -5.19 12.29 21.51
N GLN A 215 -4.27 11.36 21.36
CA GLN A 215 -3.24 11.41 20.32
C GLN A 215 -3.85 11.28 18.91
N SER A 216 -4.86 10.43 18.72
CA SER A 216 -5.60 10.35 17.45
C SER A 216 -6.36 11.64 17.16
N TYR A 217 -7.02 12.21 18.18
CA TYR A 217 -7.80 13.45 18.05
C TYR A 217 -6.94 14.69 17.76
N GLU A 218 -5.70 14.73 18.24
CA GLU A 218 -4.77 15.85 18.05
C GLU A 218 -4.05 15.85 16.68
N LEU A 219 -4.41 14.95 15.76
CA LEU A 219 -3.88 14.97 14.41
C LEU A 219 -4.24 16.31 13.74
N ASP A 220 -3.22 17.06 13.33
CA ASP A 220 -3.38 18.24 12.48
C ASP A 220 -3.36 17.81 11.00
N PRO A 221 -4.51 17.85 10.29
CA PRO A 221 -4.55 17.45 8.87
C PRO A 221 -3.71 18.32 7.94
N SER A 222 -3.38 19.54 8.37
CA SER A 222 -2.47 20.39 7.61
C SER A 222 -1.01 20.00 7.78
N TRP A 223 -0.71 19.27 8.85
CA TRP A 223 0.66 18.91 9.25
C TRP A 223 1.61 20.11 9.29
N GLY A 224 1.08 21.29 9.57
CA GLY A 224 1.82 22.56 9.55
C GLY A 224 2.17 23.10 8.16
N MET A 225 1.69 22.49 7.09
CA MET A 225 1.96 22.91 5.71
C MET A 225 1.09 24.09 5.24
N GLY A 226 0.04 24.42 5.98
CA GLY A 226 -0.84 25.57 5.73
C GLY A 226 -1.96 25.30 4.72
N LYS A 227 -2.80 26.35 4.52
CA LYS A 227 -4.08 26.24 3.78
C LYS A 227 -3.94 25.91 2.31
N ASP A 228 -2.87 26.31 1.65
CA ASP A 228 -2.65 26.01 0.25
C ASP A 228 -2.41 24.53 0.03
N PHE A 229 -1.69 23.87 0.95
CA PHE A 229 -1.53 22.43 0.97
C PHE A 229 -2.87 21.72 1.21
N GLU A 230 -3.63 22.13 2.22
CA GLU A 230 -4.96 21.55 2.50
C GLU A 230 -5.86 21.58 1.26
N LYS A 231 -5.91 22.68 0.57
CA LYS A 231 -6.75 22.87 -0.64
C LYS A 231 -6.26 22.04 -1.83
N ASN A 232 -4.96 22.03 -2.08
CA ASN A 232 -4.40 21.56 -3.34
C ASN A 232 -3.90 20.10 -3.28
N ASN A 233 -3.40 19.63 -2.15
CA ASN A 233 -2.73 18.36 -2.04
C ASN A 233 -3.39 17.40 -1.05
N LEU A 234 -3.97 17.87 0.05
CA LEU A 234 -4.63 16.99 0.99
C LEU A 234 -5.84 16.31 0.34
N PHE A 235 -5.85 14.98 0.36
CA PHE A 235 -7.00 14.18 -0.07
C PHE A 235 -7.94 13.90 1.12
N GLY A 236 -7.37 13.58 2.28
CA GLY A 236 -8.10 13.29 3.50
C GLY A 236 -7.23 12.66 4.56
N VAL A 237 -7.88 12.12 5.58
CA VAL A 237 -7.27 11.34 6.66
C VAL A 237 -7.84 9.94 6.66
N ALA A 238 -7.02 8.92 6.89
CA ALA A 238 -7.44 7.52 6.98
C ALA A 238 -6.97 6.92 8.31
N GLY A 239 -7.87 6.22 8.99
CA GLY A 239 -7.51 5.32 10.08
C GLY A 239 -7.26 3.92 9.54
N THR A 240 -6.12 3.32 9.84
CA THR A 240 -5.80 1.94 9.48
C THR A 240 -6.20 0.99 10.59
N LEU A 241 -6.69 -0.18 10.23
CA LEU A 241 -7.08 -1.22 11.18
C LEU A 241 -6.61 -2.58 10.65
N TRP A 242 -5.33 -2.87 10.84
CA TRP A 242 -4.72 -4.13 10.42
C TRP A 242 -5.16 -5.27 11.30
N SER A 243 -5.38 -6.44 10.73
CA SER A 243 -6.08 -7.53 11.41
C SER A 243 -5.19 -8.58 12.06
N GLU A 244 -3.88 -8.47 11.99
CA GLU A 244 -2.94 -9.46 12.53
C GLU A 244 -3.14 -9.71 14.03
N CYS A 245 -3.55 -8.66 14.75
CA CYS A 245 -3.76 -8.69 16.19
C CYS A 245 -5.22 -8.58 16.59
N ILE A 246 -6.15 -8.68 15.63
CA ILE A 246 -7.59 -8.57 15.83
C ILE A 246 -8.23 -9.94 15.65
N ASN A 247 -8.57 -10.59 16.74
CA ASN A 247 -9.03 -11.97 16.77
C ASN A 247 -10.55 -12.13 16.92
N SER A 248 -11.30 -11.02 17.04
CA SER A 248 -12.76 -11.07 17.17
C SER A 248 -13.44 -9.79 16.66
N PRO A 249 -14.75 -9.84 16.30
CA PRO A 249 -15.52 -8.66 15.95
C PRO A 249 -15.56 -7.59 17.07
N GLU A 250 -15.65 -8.00 18.32
CA GLU A 250 -15.63 -7.10 19.48
C GLU A 250 -14.33 -6.33 19.55
N ARG A 251 -13.21 -6.98 19.22
CA ARG A 251 -11.89 -6.33 19.17
C ARG A 251 -11.82 -5.29 18.06
N ILE A 252 -12.48 -5.50 16.92
CA ILE A 252 -12.60 -4.48 15.85
C ILE A 252 -13.27 -3.22 16.41
N TYR A 253 -14.41 -3.36 17.06
CA TYR A 253 -15.14 -2.20 17.61
C TYR A 253 -14.34 -1.50 18.71
N TYR A 254 -13.70 -2.28 19.58
CA TYR A 254 -12.87 -1.74 20.65
C TYR A 254 -11.68 -0.93 20.08
N GLN A 255 -11.00 -1.43 19.07
CA GLN A 255 -9.86 -0.77 18.46
C GLN A 255 -10.28 0.46 17.64
N ALA A 256 -11.37 0.37 16.89
CA ALA A 256 -11.82 1.47 16.03
C ALA A 256 -12.39 2.62 16.86
N TYR A 257 -13.25 2.33 17.85
CA TYR A 257 -14.00 3.37 18.55
C TYR A 257 -13.47 3.64 19.96
N PRO A 258 -13.47 4.95 20.37
CA PRO A 258 -13.96 6.13 19.63
C PRO A 258 -12.93 6.78 18.70
N ARG A 259 -11.72 6.25 18.52
CA ARG A 259 -10.62 6.89 17.76
C ARG A 259 -10.97 7.14 16.28
N ALA A 260 -11.86 6.36 15.68
CA ALA A 260 -12.28 6.52 14.28
C ALA A 260 -13.34 7.60 14.06
N LEU A 261 -13.85 8.23 15.14
CA LEU A 261 -14.81 9.33 15.07
C LEU A 261 -14.14 10.68 14.94
#